data_90912cb8de858f28c3e70b534db0e7ee
#
_entry.id   90912cb8de858f28c3e70b534db0e7ee
#
_cell.length_a   1.000
_cell.length_b   1.000
_cell.length_c   1.000
_cell.angle_alpha   90.00
_cell.angle_beta   90.00
_cell.angle_gamma   90.00
#
_symmetry.space_group_name_H-M   'P 1'
#
loop_
_entity.id
_entity.type
_entity.pdbx_description
1 polymer ?
#
loop_
_entity_poly.entity_id
_entity_poly.type
_entity_poly.pdbx_seq_one_letter_code
_entity_poly.pdbx_strand_id
1 'polypeptide(L)'
;MKEKTPLDRTLPQTAEPVNKLIQELGKLPGIGPKSAQRLAFHLLRASDEETRLLAEAITSVKTQTTLCSTCFNITDTDPCIICRNQERDRNKICIVEQPQDILALEHTRIYKGLYHV
;
A
#
# COMPACT_ATOMS: atom_id res chain seq x y z
N MET A 1 -4.09 -33.84 -11.24
CA MET A 1 -3.08 -33.65 -10.20
C MET A 1 -2.54 -32.25 -10.26
N LYS A 2 -2.64 -31.53 -9.16
CA LYS A 2 -2.02 -30.21 -9.09
C LYS A 2 -0.52 -30.38 -8.90
N GLU A 3 0.26 -29.77 -9.77
CA GLU A 3 1.70 -29.70 -9.55
C GLU A 3 1.99 -28.90 -8.30
N LYS A 4 2.65 -29.52 -7.34
CA LYS A 4 3.10 -28.81 -6.16
C LYS A 4 4.37 -28.05 -6.53
N THR A 5 4.34 -26.72 -6.34
CA THR A 5 5.54 -25.91 -6.41
C THR A 5 6.58 -26.49 -5.44
N PRO A 6 7.84 -26.66 -5.86
CA PRO A 6 8.87 -27.16 -4.95
C PRO A 6 8.93 -26.26 -3.72
N LEU A 7 8.82 -26.86 -2.54
CA LEU A 7 8.96 -26.11 -1.28
C LEU A 7 10.39 -25.58 -1.20
N ASP A 8 10.51 -24.31 -0.93
CA ASP A 8 11.80 -23.70 -0.63
C ASP A 8 12.30 -24.30 0.68
N ARG A 9 13.35 -25.13 0.58
CA ARG A 9 13.93 -25.83 1.74
C ARG A 9 14.59 -24.90 2.75
N THR A 10 14.73 -23.61 2.39
CA THR A 10 15.29 -22.61 3.31
C THR A 10 14.25 -22.07 4.29
N LEU A 11 12.96 -22.33 4.03
CA LEU A 11 11.87 -21.87 4.89
C LEU A 11 11.50 -22.96 5.91
N PRO A 12 11.12 -22.56 7.14
CA PRO A 12 10.58 -23.51 8.12
C PRO A 12 9.36 -24.22 7.56
N GLN A 13 9.28 -25.52 7.81
CA GLN A 13 8.16 -26.33 7.33
C GLN A 13 6.97 -26.19 8.26
N THR A 14 5.87 -25.72 7.74
CA THR A 14 4.59 -25.60 8.45
C THR A 14 3.44 -25.87 7.46
N ALA A 15 2.21 -25.60 7.86
CA ALA A 15 1.05 -25.79 7.00
C ALA A 15 1.19 -24.98 5.70
N GLU A 16 0.80 -25.57 4.59
CA GLU A 16 0.96 -24.95 3.25
C GLU A 16 0.39 -23.54 3.16
N PRO A 17 -0.84 -23.24 3.65
CA PRO A 17 -1.36 -21.88 3.61
C PRO A 17 -0.51 -20.88 4.40
N VAL A 18 0.07 -21.32 5.52
CA VAL A 18 0.95 -20.47 6.33
C VAL A 18 2.25 -20.21 5.57
N ASN A 19 2.85 -21.23 4.98
CA ASN A 19 4.06 -21.08 4.16
C ASN A 19 3.83 -20.13 3.00
N LYS A 20 2.68 -20.24 2.33
CA LYS A 20 2.34 -19.37 1.22
C LYS A 20 2.23 -17.92 1.66
N LEU A 21 1.59 -17.67 2.79
CA LEU A 21 1.48 -16.33 3.34
C LEU A 21 2.85 -15.74 3.69
N ILE A 22 3.71 -16.55 4.33
CA ILE A 22 5.09 -16.14 4.63
C ILE A 22 5.84 -15.74 3.36
N GLN A 23 5.73 -16.56 2.30
CA GLN A 23 6.37 -16.27 1.02
C GLN A 23 5.87 -14.94 0.42
N GLU A 24 4.56 -14.73 0.40
CA GLU A 24 3.98 -13.51 -0.17
C GLU A 24 4.37 -12.27 0.63
N LEU A 25 4.34 -12.34 1.95
CA LEU A 25 4.78 -11.23 2.81
C LEU A 25 6.27 -10.94 2.62
N GLY A 26 7.07 -11.98 2.44
CA GLY A 26 8.52 -11.83 2.24
C GLY A 26 8.91 -11.17 0.92
N LYS A 27 7.99 -11.09 -0.05
CA LYS A 27 8.22 -10.37 -1.31
C LYS A 27 8.11 -8.86 -1.15
N LEU A 28 7.52 -8.40 -0.06
CA LEU A 28 7.31 -6.97 0.18
C LEU A 28 8.64 -6.31 0.57
N PRO A 29 8.92 -5.08 0.03
CA PRO A 29 10.15 -4.37 0.38
C PRO A 29 10.25 -4.13 1.88
N GLY A 30 11.44 -4.38 2.44
CA GLY A 30 11.68 -4.16 3.87
C GLY A 30 11.24 -5.29 4.78
N ILE A 31 10.59 -6.32 4.27
CA ILE A 31 10.18 -7.47 5.06
C ILE A 31 11.13 -8.64 4.81
N GLY A 32 11.96 -8.94 5.82
CA GLY A 32 12.85 -10.10 5.78
C GLY A 32 12.13 -11.39 6.20
N PRO A 33 12.82 -12.55 6.10
CA PRO A 33 12.21 -13.85 6.40
C PRO A 33 11.62 -13.97 7.80
N LYS A 34 12.32 -13.45 8.82
CA LYS A 34 11.84 -13.51 10.20
C LYS A 34 10.61 -12.63 10.42
N SER A 35 10.62 -11.44 9.83
CA SER A 35 9.47 -10.52 9.91
C SER A 35 8.26 -11.11 9.20
N ALA A 36 8.47 -11.72 8.04
CA ALA A 36 7.40 -12.38 7.30
C ALA A 36 6.75 -13.49 8.13
N GLN A 37 7.54 -14.31 8.80
CA GLN A 37 7.04 -15.37 9.69
C GLN A 37 6.22 -14.80 10.83
N ARG A 38 6.74 -13.76 11.50
CA ARG A 38 6.04 -13.14 12.63
C ARG A 38 4.71 -12.52 12.21
N LEU A 39 4.70 -11.86 11.04
CA LEU A 39 3.48 -11.26 10.50
C LEU A 39 2.45 -12.32 10.13
N ALA A 40 2.90 -13.42 9.49
CA ALA A 40 2.00 -14.50 9.11
C ALA A 40 1.33 -15.13 10.34
N PHE A 41 2.10 -15.43 11.39
CA PHE A 41 1.55 -15.99 12.62
C PHE A 41 0.67 -14.99 13.38
N HIS A 42 1.01 -13.72 13.34
CA HIS A 42 0.15 -12.67 13.88
C HIS A 42 -1.22 -12.66 13.18
N LEU A 43 -1.23 -12.70 11.85
CA LEU A 43 -2.45 -12.72 11.07
C LEU A 43 -3.27 -13.99 11.30
N LEU A 44 -2.59 -15.14 11.47
CA LEU A 44 -3.27 -16.40 11.78
C LEU A 44 -4.04 -16.31 13.11
N ARG A 45 -3.49 -15.59 14.09
CA ARG A 45 -4.11 -15.44 15.41
C ARG A 45 -5.07 -14.24 15.49
N ALA A 46 -5.02 -13.33 14.53
CA ALA A 46 -5.93 -12.20 14.48
C ALA A 46 -7.36 -12.67 14.25
N SER A 47 -8.34 -11.82 14.57
CA SER A 47 -9.74 -12.15 14.32
C SER A 47 -10.02 -12.24 12.83
N ASP A 48 -11.04 -13.01 12.46
CA ASP A 48 -11.46 -13.12 11.06
C ASP A 48 -11.79 -11.75 10.47
N GLU A 49 -12.39 -10.86 11.26
CA GLU A 49 -12.71 -9.52 10.80
C GLU A 49 -11.47 -8.67 10.51
N GLU A 50 -10.49 -8.69 11.40
CA GLU A 50 -9.22 -7.98 11.18
C GLU A 50 -8.53 -8.46 9.91
N THR A 51 -8.48 -9.77 9.71
CA THR A 51 -7.87 -10.38 8.53
C THR A 51 -8.63 -9.99 7.26
N ARG A 52 -9.95 -10.02 7.30
CA ARG A 52 -10.79 -9.63 6.16
C ARG A 52 -10.60 -8.16 5.81
N LEU A 53 -10.58 -7.28 6.81
CA LEU A 53 -10.38 -5.85 6.59
C LEU A 53 -9.02 -5.55 5.94
N LEU A 54 -7.97 -6.23 6.38
CA LEU A 54 -6.65 -6.06 5.78
C LEU A 54 -6.63 -6.53 4.33
N ALA A 55 -7.20 -7.71 4.06
CA ALA A 55 -7.26 -8.24 2.71
C ALA A 55 -8.07 -7.33 1.77
N GLU A 56 -9.21 -6.83 2.24
CA GLU A 56 -10.02 -5.88 1.48
C GLU A 56 -9.29 -4.56 1.22
N ALA A 57 -8.57 -4.04 2.21
CA ALA A 57 -7.78 -2.82 2.05
C ALA A 57 -6.72 -2.99 0.94
N ILE A 58 -6.05 -4.13 0.92
CA ILE A 58 -5.03 -4.43 -0.09
C ILE A 58 -5.64 -4.46 -1.50
N THR A 59 -6.76 -5.16 -1.67
CA THR A 59 -7.41 -5.26 -2.97
C THR A 59 -8.06 -3.94 -3.41
N SER A 60 -8.65 -3.19 -2.47
CA SER A 60 -9.31 -1.92 -2.76
C SER A 60 -8.35 -0.85 -3.28
N VAL A 61 -7.11 -0.84 -2.79
CA VAL A 61 -6.10 0.11 -3.27
C VAL A 61 -5.91 -0.01 -4.79
N LYS A 62 -5.95 -1.23 -5.31
CA LYS A 62 -5.76 -1.46 -6.75
C LYS A 62 -6.98 -1.11 -7.58
N THR A 63 -8.18 -1.30 -7.04
CA THR A 63 -9.42 -1.18 -7.80
C THR A 63 -10.10 0.17 -7.65
N GLN A 64 -9.86 0.88 -6.54
CA GLN A 64 -10.58 2.09 -6.17
C GLN A 64 -9.72 3.36 -6.25
N THR A 65 -8.52 3.27 -6.80
CA THR A 65 -7.68 4.46 -7.00
C THR A 65 -7.37 4.66 -8.47
N THR A 66 -7.20 5.94 -8.82
CA THR A 66 -6.80 6.38 -10.16
C THR A 66 -5.87 7.58 -10.01
N LEU A 67 -5.38 8.09 -11.13
CA LEU A 67 -4.59 9.30 -11.12
C LEU A 67 -5.50 10.52 -11.29
N CYS A 68 -5.24 11.57 -10.52
CA CYS A 68 -5.90 12.84 -10.69
C CYS A 68 -5.61 13.39 -12.09
N SER A 69 -6.65 13.76 -12.83
CA SER A 69 -6.49 14.28 -14.19
C SER A 69 -5.77 15.63 -14.23
N THR A 70 -5.74 16.35 -13.12
CA THR A 70 -5.10 17.67 -13.03
C THR A 70 -3.64 17.57 -12.60
N CYS A 71 -3.34 16.83 -11.54
CA CYS A 71 -1.99 16.83 -10.95
C CYS A 71 -1.28 15.47 -10.99
N PHE A 72 -1.95 14.40 -11.39
CA PHE A 72 -1.44 13.02 -11.44
C PHE A 72 -1.14 12.40 -10.08
N ASN A 73 -1.65 12.99 -9.00
CA ASN A 73 -1.62 12.35 -7.68
C ASN A 73 -2.59 11.16 -7.67
N ILE A 74 -2.36 10.22 -6.76
CA ILE A 74 -3.28 9.11 -6.56
C ILE A 74 -4.53 9.62 -5.85
N THR A 75 -5.70 9.25 -6.35
CA THR A 75 -6.97 9.71 -5.81
C THR A 75 -8.06 8.66 -5.99
N ASP A 76 -9.07 8.72 -5.15
CA ASP A 76 -10.29 7.92 -5.28
C ASP A 76 -11.37 8.66 -6.09
N THR A 77 -11.34 9.98 -6.08
CA THR A 77 -12.27 10.82 -6.86
C THR A 77 -11.48 11.87 -7.63
N ASP A 78 -11.83 12.08 -8.89
CA ASP A 78 -11.15 13.04 -9.77
C ASP A 78 -11.95 14.34 -9.90
N PRO A 79 -11.35 15.50 -9.68
CA PRO A 79 -9.98 15.77 -9.27
C PRO A 79 -9.73 15.41 -7.80
N CYS A 80 -8.44 15.33 -7.43
CA CYS A 80 -8.08 14.92 -6.08
C CYS A 80 -8.46 15.96 -5.02
N ILE A 81 -8.41 15.56 -3.76
CA ILE A 81 -8.80 16.41 -2.63
C ILE A 81 -7.99 17.70 -2.56
N ILE A 82 -6.74 17.68 -2.99
CA ILE A 82 -5.88 18.87 -2.98
C ILE A 82 -6.28 19.82 -4.12
N CYS A 83 -6.43 19.30 -5.34
CA CYS A 83 -6.78 20.10 -6.50
C CYS A 83 -8.14 20.79 -6.36
N ARG A 84 -9.11 20.14 -5.72
CA ARG A 84 -10.45 20.72 -5.54
C ARG A 84 -10.61 21.55 -4.26
N ASN A 85 -9.57 21.63 -3.41
CA ASN A 85 -9.63 22.42 -2.19
C ASN A 85 -9.48 23.90 -2.52
N GLN A 86 -10.55 24.66 -2.33
CA GLN A 86 -10.60 26.10 -2.63
C GLN A 86 -9.69 26.94 -1.75
N GLU A 87 -9.27 26.43 -0.61
CA GLU A 87 -8.40 27.13 0.33
C GLU A 87 -6.92 27.08 -0.06
N ARG A 88 -6.56 26.27 -1.06
CA ARG A 88 -5.18 26.17 -1.52
C ARG A 88 -4.74 27.42 -2.29
N ASP A 89 -3.47 27.78 -2.15
CA ASP A 89 -2.86 28.84 -2.94
C ASP A 89 -2.63 28.34 -4.37
N ARG A 90 -3.47 28.81 -5.29
CA ARG A 90 -3.46 28.35 -6.68
C ARG A 90 -2.37 29.01 -7.53
N ASN A 91 -1.62 29.94 -6.93
CA ASN A 91 -0.49 30.57 -7.59
C ASN A 91 0.84 29.84 -7.38
N LYS A 92 0.84 28.76 -6.58
CA LYS A 92 2.03 27.96 -6.28
C LYS A 92 1.81 26.52 -6.68
N ILE A 93 2.77 25.98 -7.42
CA ILE A 93 2.78 24.57 -7.82
C ILE A 93 4.12 23.97 -7.41
N CYS A 94 4.06 22.90 -6.62
CA CYS A 94 5.24 22.13 -6.24
C CYS A 94 5.31 20.89 -7.14
N ILE A 95 6.38 20.77 -7.91
CA ILE A 95 6.59 19.64 -8.79
C ILE A 95 7.33 18.55 -8.00
N VAL A 96 6.78 17.36 -8.01
CA VAL A 96 7.36 16.19 -7.32
C VAL A 96 7.53 15.03 -8.28
N GLU A 97 8.42 14.12 -7.94
CA GLU A 97 8.69 12.96 -8.78
C GLU A 97 7.62 11.87 -8.64
N GLN A 98 7.13 11.64 -7.43
CA GLN A 98 6.19 10.57 -7.12
C GLN A 98 5.06 11.04 -6.22
N PRO A 99 3.87 10.39 -6.29
CA PRO A 99 2.75 10.74 -5.40
C PRO A 99 3.08 10.65 -3.92
N GLN A 100 3.93 9.72 -3.52
CA GLN A 100 4.32 9.58 -2.12
C GLN A 100 5.09 10.79 -1.58
N ASP A 101 5.72 11.57 -2.46
CA ASP A 101 6.39 12.81 -2.06
C ASP A 101 5.38 13.84 -1.59
N ILE A 102 4.20 13.86 -2.20
CA ILE A 102 3.10 14.74 -1.76
C ILE A 102 2.70 14.38 -0.33
N LEU A 103 2.56 13.09 -0.03
CA LEU A 103 2.18 12.65 1.29
C LEU A 103 3.19 13.12 2.35
N ALA A 104 4.48 12.99 2.04
CA ALA A 104 5.54 13.44 2.94
C ALA A 104 5.49 14.95 3.19
N LEU A 105 5.28 15.74 2.14
CA LEU A 105 5.19 17.20 2.26
C LEU A 105 3.91 17.64 3.00
N GLU A 106 2.78 16.96 2.77
CA GLU A 106 1.53 17.28 3.45
C GLU A 106 1.59 16.96 4.95
N HIS A 107 2.40 16.00 5.36
CA HIS A 107 2.63 15.74 6.79
C HIS A 107 3.24 16.93 7.52
N THR A 108 3.99 17.78 6.84
CA THR A 108 4.59 18.98 7.45
C THR A 108 3.54 20.04 7.75
N ARG A 109 2.42 20.06 7.03
CA ARG A 109 1.34 21.04 7.12
C ARG A 109 1.78 22.49 6.86
N ILE A 110 2.95 22.68 6.24
CA ILE A 110 3.52 23.99 5.96
C ILE A 110 3.12 24.48 4.57
N TYR A 111 3.21 23.60 3.56
CA TYR A 111 2.92 23.98 2.18
C TYR A 111 1.41 24.04 1.94
N LYS A 112 0.95 25.15 1.36
CA LYS A 112 -0.48 25.41 1.11
C LYS A 112 -0.82 25.57 -0.37
N GLY A 113 0.12 25.32 -1.26
CA GLY A 113 -0.09 25.41 -2.71
C GLY A 113 -0.58 24.11 -3.32
N LEU A 114 -0.50 24.04 -4.65
CA LEU A 114 -0.88 22.87 -5.43
C LEU A 114 0.36 22.02 -5.74
N TYR A 115 0.14 20.83 -6.27
CA TYR A 115 1.21 19.92 -6.66
C TYR A 115 1.04 19.49 -8.12
N HIS A 116 2.12 18.97 -8.67
CA HIS A 116 2.10 18.24 -9.93
C HIS A 116 3.16 17.12 -9.85
N VAL A 117 2.73 15.89 -10.13
CA VAL A 117 3.59 14.71 -10.13
C VAL A 117 4.28 14.56 -11.49
#